data_86545f67a25425be9e8bb84408202eee
#
_entry.id   86545f67a25425be9e8bb84408202eee
#
_cell.length_a   1.000
_cell.length_b   1.000
_cell.length_c   1.000
_cell.angle_alpha   90.00
_cell.angle_beta   90.00
_cell.angle_gamma   90.00
#
_symmetry.space_group_name_H-M   'P 1'
#
loop_
_entity.id
_entity.type
_entity.pdbx_description
1 polymer ?
#
loop_
_entity_poly.entity_id
_entity_poly.type
_entity_poly.pdbx_seq_one_letter_code
_entity_poly.pdbx_strand_id
1 'polypeptide(L)'
;PNVKELGVDFYTFSLYKTYGPHLALLYGKEEILKKLPNQNHEFLEGSYPYTINPGGPNHEELASLTGIYEYLSELYNHHFTNEGKILFKINKINNLISNHEEALANPLLKYLSESKNIRLIGKDLIRNKNRAPTISFVVKNKSSKEVSKFLNKNNIATRNDNFYAWRCLEALGINTEDGVIRISIVHYNTQAEINKLIEVLDKLN
;
A
#
# COMPACT_ATOMS: atom_id res chain seq x y z
N PRO A 1 -6.64 -7.69 5.52
CA PRO A 1 -8.06 -8.02 5.34
C PRO A 1 -8.39 -9.37 5.95
N ASN A 2 -9.64 -9.55 6.39
CA ASN A 2 -10.16 -10.85 6.80
C ASN A 2 -10.88 -11.49 5.62
N VAL A 3 -10.25 -12.47 5.00
CA VAL A 3 -10.77 -13.13 3.77
C VAL A 3 -12.12 -13.82 3.99
N LYS A 4 -12.40 -14.27 5.23
CA LYS A 4 -13.68 -14.87 5.57
C LYS A 4 -14.81 -13.83 5.61
N GLU A 5 -14.55 -12.65 6.17
CA GLU A 5 -15.51 -11.53 6.18
C GLU A 5 -15.72 -10.95 4.78
N LEU A 6 -14.68 -10.93 3.94
CA LEU A 6 -14.79 -10.51 2.54
C LEU A 6 -15.61 -11.49 1.69
N GLY A 7 -15.74 -12.74 2.12
CA GLY A 7 -16.48 -13.78 1.38
C GLY A 7 -15.85 -14.19 0.05
N VAL A 8 -14.59 -13.87 -0.18
CA VAL A 8 -13.89 -14.13 -1.45
C VAL A 8 -13.51 -15.60 -1.58
N ASP A 9 -13.51 -16.10 -2.81
CA ASP A 9 -13.07 -17.46 -3.14
C ASP A 9 -11.56 -17.55 -3.26
N PHE A 10 -10.94 -16.53 -3.85
CA PHE A 10 -9.48 -16.35 -3.95
C PHE A 10 -9.08 -14.94 -3.52
N TYR A 11 -7.91 -14.84 -2.91
CA TYR A 11 -7.30 -13.54 -2.57
C TYR A 11 -5.79 -13.63 -2.72
N THR A 12 -5.21 -12.67 -3.43
CA THR A 12 -3.76 -12.62 -3.60
C THR A 12 -3.21 -11.25 -3.25
N PHE A 13 -2.02 -11.23 -2.69
CA PHE A 13 -1.27 -10.00 -2.44
C PHE A 13 0.24 -10.24 -2.45
N SER A 14 0.97 -9.17 -2.71
CA SER A 14 2.44 -9.20 -2.70
C SER A 14 2.97 -8.94 -1.30
N LEU A 15 3.84 -9.80 -0.82
CA LEU A 15 4.44 -9.69 0.51
C LEU A 15 5.42 -8.50 0.61
N TYR A 16 6.08 -8.10 -0.49
CA TYR A 16 6.93 -6.91 -0.51
C TYR A 16 6.15 -5.59 -0.28
N LYS A 17 4.81 -5.61 -0.35
CA LYS A 17 3.96 -4.48 0.04
C LYS A 17 3.59 -4.49 1.53
N THR A 18 4.06 -5.48 2.26
CA THR A 18 3.85 -5.67 3.70
C THR A 18 5.18 -5.95 4.42
N TYR A 19 6.24 -5.25 3.98
CA TYR A 19 7.62 -5.34 4.53
C TYR A 19 8.30 -6.70 4.35
N GLY A 20 7.82 -7.52 3.42
CA GLY A 20 8.33 -8.85 3.12
C GLY A 20 9.13 -8.94 1.82
N PRO A 21 9.54 -10.17 1.45
CA PRO A 21 10.30 -10.44 0.23
C PRO A 21 9.45 -10.34 -1.03
N HIS A 22 10.08 -10.51 -2.22
CA HIS A 22 9.41 -10.53 -3.52
C HIS A 22 8.63 -11.84 -3.77
N LEU A 23 7.80 -12.18 -2.81
CA LEU A 23 6.83 -13.26 -2.91
C LEU A 23 5.40 -12.72 -3.00
N ALA A 24 4.51 -13.53 -3.53
CA ALA A 24 3.07 -13.32 -3.44
C ALA A 24 2.44 -14.48 -2.66
N LEU A 25 1.37 -14.18 -1.95
CA LEU A 25 0.54 -15.17 -1.28
C LEU A 25 -0.79 -15.27 -2.04
N LEU A 26 -1.21 -16.50 -2.33
CA LEU A 26 -2.53 -16.82 -2.84
C LEU A 26 -3.31 -17.58 -1.75
N TYR A 27 -4.38 -16.97 -1.29
CA TYR A 27 -5.42 -17.65 -0.53
C TYR A 27 -6.46 -18.22 -1.48
N GLY A 28 -6.94 -19.43 -1.21
CA GLY A 28 -8.09 -20.01 -1.88
C GLY A 28 -8.91 -20.80 -0.88
N LYS A 29 -10.25 -20.82 -1.06
CA LYS A 29 -11.12 -21.70 -0.28
C LYS A 29 -10.74 -23.16 -0.54
N GLU A 30 -10.54 -23.92 0.52
CA GLU A 30 -10.10 -25.32 0.44
C GLU A 30 -11.03 -26.17 -0.42
N GLU A 31 -12.34 -26.00 -0.29
CA GLU A 31 -13.36 -26.72 -1.06
C GLU A 31 -13.30 -26.44 -2.57
N ILE A 32 -12.79 -25.27 -2.97
CA ILE A 32 -12.58 -24.89 -4.36
C ILE A 32 -11.24 -25.44 -4.84
N LEU A 33 -10.18 -25.22 -4.07
CA LEU A 33 -8.83 -25.70 -4.40
C LEU A 33 -8.80 -27.21 -4.63
N LYS A 34 -9.54 -27.99 -3.84
CA LYS A 34 -9.67 -29.45 -4.01
C LYS A 34 -10.33 -29.89 -5.30
N LYS A 35 -11.13 -29.02 -5.94
CA LYS A 35 -11.84 -29.29 -7.19
C LYS A 35 -11.11 -28.80 -8.43
N LEU A 36 -10.03 -28.04 -8.25
CA LEU A 36 -9.26 -27.54 -9.39
C LEU A 36 -8.56 -28.69 -10.12
N PRO A 37 -8.53 -28.64 -11.46
CA PRO A 37 -7.75 -29.59 -12.23
C PRO A 37 -6.26 -29.42 -11.92
N ASN A 38 -5.52 -30.53 -11.97
CA ASN A 38 -4.09 -30.52 -11.75
C ASN A 38 -3.39 -29.63 -12.79
N GLN A 39 -2.64 -28.64 -12.31
CA GLN A 39 -1.78 -27.75 -13.11
C GLN A 39 -0.28 -28.06 -12.90
N ASN A 40 0.01 -29.16 -12.22
CA ASN A 40 1.35 -29.62 -11.90
C ASN A 40 1.65 -30.96 -12.61
N HIS A 41 2.76 -31.59 -12.32
CA HIS A 41 3.11 -32.90 -12.86
C HIS A 41 2.06 -33.98 -12.55
N GLU A 42 1.88 -34.93 -13.46
CA GLU A 42 0.87 -35.99 -13.34
C GLU A 42 1.00 -36.79 -12.03
N PHE A 43 2.22 -37.02 -11.54
CA PHE A 43 2.45 -37.73 -10.28
C PHE A 43 1.99 -36.96 -9.03
N LEU A 44 1.62 -35.68 -9.16
CA LEU A 44 1.04 -34.84 -8.10
C LEU A 44 -0.49 -34.70 -8.23
N GLU A 45 -1.09 -35.39 -9.17
CA GLU A 45 -2.56 -35.41 -9.30
C GLU A 45 -3.19 -35.91 -8.00
N GLY A 46 -4.18 -35.17 -7.49
CA GLY A 46 -4.84 -35.44 -6.21
C GLY A 46 -4.03 -35.10 -4.97
N SER A 47 -2.79 -34.61 -5.12
CA SER A 47 -1.92 -34.24 -4.00
C SER A 47 -2.17 -32.79 -3.55
N TYR A 48 -3.35 -32.48 -3.06
CA TYR A 48 -3.64 -31.17 -2.47
C TYR A 48 -2.63 -30.83 -1.35
N PRO A 49 -2.08 -29.61 -1.25
CA PRO A 49 -2.38 -28.41 -2.07
C PRO A 49 -1.47 -28.22 -3.29
N TYR A 50 -0.69 -29.21 -3.70
CA TYR A 50 0.36 -29.07 -4.74
C TYR A 50 -0.21 -29.02 -6.17
N THR A 51 -1.48 -29.32 -6.37
CA THR A 51 -2.14 -29.35 -7.70
C THR A 51 -2.03 -28.06 -8.49
N ILE A 52 -1.90 -26.93 -7.83
CA ILE A 52 -1.75 -25.59 -8.45
C ILE A 52 -0.42 -24.91 -8.17
N ASN A 53 0.52 -25.61 -7.54
CA ASN A 53 1.85 -25.07 -7.25
C ASN A 53 2.88 -25.70 -8.20
N PRO A 54 3.28 -25.01 -9.28
CA PRO A 54 4.00 -25.58 -10.41
C PRO A 54 5.46 -25.95 -10.12
N GLY A 55 5.95 -25.74 -8.91
CA GLY A 55 7.33 -26.04 -8.56
C GLY A 55 7.63 -25.93 -7.09
N GLY A 56 8.88 -26.14 -6.71
CA GLY A 56 9.36 -25.93 -5.35
C GLY A 56 9.34 -24.44 -5.00
N PRO A 57 8.97 -24.09 -3.76
CA PRO A 57 9.00 -22.69 -3.33
C PRO A 57 10.44 -22.20 -3.13
N ASN A 58 10.65 -20.88 -3.19
CA ASN A 58 11.89 -20.26 -2.76
C ASN A 58 11.98 -20.34 -1.22
N HIS A 59 12.84 -21.25 -0.72
CA HIS A 59 12.93 -21.54 0.70
C HIS A 59 13.50 -20.36 1.50
N GLU A 60 14.47 -19.63 0.95
CA GLU A 60 15.11 -18.48 1.56
C GLU A 60 14.10 -17.35 1.76
N GLU A 61 13.32 -17.05 0.74
CA GLU A 61 12.28 -16.01 0.82
C GLU A 61 11.13 -16.43 1.75
N LEU A 62 10.75 -17.71 1.76
CA LEU A 62 9.76 -18.21 2.71
C LEU A 62 10.25 -18.10 4.17
N ALA A 63 11.50 -18.46 4.44
CA ALA A 63 12.09 -18.31 5.77
C ALA A 63 12.12 -16.85 6.22
N SER A 64 12.32 -15.90 5.29
CA SER A 64 12.34 -14.46 5.60
C SER A 64 11.00 -13.89 6.05
N LEU A 65 9.87 -14.61 5.85
CA LEU A 65 8.56 -14.17 6.33
C LEU A 65 8.46 -14.06 7.85
N THR A 66 9.33 -14.77 8.58
CA THR A 66 9.43 -14.62 10.04
C THR A 66 9.76 -13.18 10.43
N GLY A 67 10.56 -12.46 9.62
CA GLY A 67 10.90 -11.06 9.85
C GLY A 67 9.69 -10.12 9.85
N ILE A 68 8.66 -10.40 9.06
CA ILE A 68 7.40 -9.62 9.10
C ILE A 68 6.72 -9.81 10.46
N TYR A 69 6.66 -11.05 10.92
CA TYR A 69 6.05 -11.37 12.21
C TYR A 69 6.82 -10.75 13.37
N GLU A 70 8.14 -10.85 13.36
CA GLU A 70 9.03 -10.27 14.37
C GLU A 70 8.89 -8.76 14.42
N TYR A 71 8.96 -8.08 13.27
CA TYR A 71 8.75 -6.63 13.18
C TYR A 71 7.42 -6.18 13.79
N LEU A 72 6.31 -6.83 13.41
CA LEU A 72 5.01 -6.49 13.96
C LEU A 72 4.90 -6.82 15.45
N SER A 73 5.56 -7.89 15.90
CA SER A 73 5.59 -8.28 17.30
C SER A 73 6.39 -7.31 18.15
N GLU A 74 7.53 -6.83 17.67
CA GLU A 74 8.31 -5.80 18.34
C GLU A 74 7.54 -4.48 18.44
N LEU A 75 6.90 -4.07 17.34
CA LEU A 75 6.04 -2.89 17.33
C LEU A 75 4.89 -3.01 18.33
N TYR A 76 4.28 -4.20 18.43
CA TYR A 76 3.24 -4.45 19.44
C TYR A 76 3.79 -4.33 20.86
N ASN A 77 4.88 -5.01 21.15
CA ASN A 77 5.46 -5.07 22.50
C ASN A 77 6.00 -3.70 22.95
N HIS A 78 6.40 -2.83 22.02
CA HIS A 78 6.79 -1.46 22.31
C HIS A 78 5.61 -0.59 22.79
N HIS A 79 4.43 -0.78 22.21
CA HIS A 79 3.27 0.07 22.46
C HIS A 79 2.21 -0.52 23.39
N PHE A 80 2.20 -1.83 23.60
CA PHE A 80 1.17 -2.54 24.34
C PHE A 80 1.75 -3.60 25.27
N THR A 81 1.17 -3.71 26.45
CA THR A 81 1.56 -4.69 27.49
C THR A 81 0.59 -5.87 27.59
N ASN A 82 -0.58 -5.78 26.95
CA ASN A 82 -1.60 -6.82 27.05
C ASN A 82 -1.21 -8.06 26.27
N GLU A 83 -1.41 -9.22 26.84
CA GLU A 83 -1.33 -10.47 26.11
C GLU A 83 -2.58 -10.69 25.27
N GLY A 84 -2.45 -11.45 24.17
CA GLY A 84 -3.57 -11.74 23.29
C GLY A 84 -3.18 -12.62 22.11
N LYS A 85 -4.20 -13.18 21.48
CA LYS A 85 -4.03 -13.96 20.24
C LYS A 85 -3.47 -13.06 19.12
N ILE A 86 -2.79 -13.65 18.16
CA ILE A 86 -2.15 -12.94 17.05
C ILE A 86 -3.09 -11.97 16.33
N LEU A 87 -4.32 -12.35 16.05
CA LEU A 87 -5.31 -11.46 15.40
C LEU A 87 -5.64 -10.22 16.25
N PHE A 88 -5.69 -10.36 17.56
CA PHE A 88 -5.89 -9.22 18.47
C PHE A 88 -4.71 -8.27 18.40
N LYS A 89 -3.48 -8.79 18.43
CA LYS A 89 -2.25 -8.00 18.33
C LYS A 89 -2.17 -7.27 17.00
N ILE A 90 -2.41 -7.96 15.89
CA ILE A 90 -2.44 -7.37 14.54
C ILE A 90 -3.49 -6.25 14.43
N ASN A 91 -4.68 -6.43 14.96
CA ASN A 91 -5.72 -5.40 14.94
C ASN A 91 -5.32 -4.15 15.74
N LYS A 92 -4.65 -4.33 16.88
CA LYS A 92 -4.13 -3.19 17.67
C LYS A 92 -3.06 -2.41 16.91
N ILE A 93 -2.11 -3.11 16.28
CA ILE A 93 -1.07 -2.48 15.45
C ILE A 93 -1.67 -1.77 14.25
N ASN A 94 -2.60 -2.41 13.54
CA ASN A 94 -3.27 -1.80 12.39
C ASN A 94 -4.03 -0.52 12.77
N ASN A 95 -4.62 -0.48 13.95
CA ASN A 95 -5.27 0.74 14.44
C ASN A 95 -4.24 1.83 14.80
N LEU A 96 -3.15 1.44 15.47
CA LEU A 96 -2.07 2.37 15.80
C LEU A 96 -1.49 3.01 14.54
N ILE A 97 -1.10 2.19 13.57
CA ILE A 97 -0.54 2.64 12.28
C ILE A 97 -1.56 3.53 11.55
N SER A 98 -2.79 3.08 11.39
CA SER A 98 -3.82 3.84 10.66
C SER A 98 -4.09 5.21 11.29
N ASN A 99 -4.14 5.31 12.61
CA ASN A 99 -4.36 6.58 13.30
C ASN A 99 -3.18 7.53 13.12
N HIS A 100 -1.96 7.01 13.17
CA HIS A 100 -0.77 7.81 12.91
C HIS A 100 -0.70 8.30 11.45
N GLU A 101 -0.93 7.41 10.49
CA GLU A 101 -0.98 7.76 9.07
C GLU A 101 -2.09 8.77 8.74
N GLU A 102 -3.25 8.66 9.40
CA GLU A 102 -4.34 9.64 9.29
C GLU A 102 -3.91 11.02 9.80
N ALA A 103 -3.24 11.06 10.97
CA ALA A 103 -2.73 12.29 11.55
C ALA A 103 -1.68 12.98 10.68
N LEU A 104 -0.81 12.19 10.02
CA LEU A 104 0.20 12.70 9.09
C LEU A 104 -0.39 13.18 7.77
N ALA A 105 -1.34 12.44 7.20
CA ALA A 105 -1.84 12.71 5.87
C ALA A 105 -2.87 13.86 5.81
N ASN A 106 -3.69 14.03 6.84
CA ASN A 106 -4.77 15.01 6.82
C ASN A 106 -4.30 16.47 6.67
N PRO A 107 -3.22 16.95 7.33
CA PRO A 107 -2.69 18.28 7.07
C PRO A 107 -2.28 18.50 5.61
N LEU A 108 -1.63 17.50 4.99
CA LEU A 108 -1.26 17.54 3.58
C LEU A 108 -2.49 17.55 2.67
N LEU A 109 -3.47 16.68 2.94
CA LEU A 109 -4.72 16.63 2.16
C LEU A 109 -5.48 17.94 2.20
N LYS A 110 -5.57 18.56 3.38
CA LYS A 110 -6.17 19.88 3.55
C LYS A 110 -5.44 20.92 2.70
N TYR A 111 -4.11 20.99 2.82
CA TYR A 111 -3.30 21.92 2.02
C TYR A 111 -3.53 21.73 0.51
N LEU A 112 -3.48 20.49 0.02
CA LEU A 112 -3.68 20.19 -1.41
C LEU A 112 -5.08 20.54 -1.90
N SER A 113 -6.12 20.32 -1.08
CA SER A 113 -7.51 20.62 -1.44
C SER A 113 -7.83 22.13 -1.45
N GLU A 114 -7.14 22.91 -0.63
CA GLU A 114 -7.30 24.37 -0.55
C GLU A 114 -6.45 25.14 -1.58
N SER A 115 -5.46 24.48 -2.19
CA SER A 115 -4.56 25.09 -3.18
C SER A 115 -5.29 25.36 -4.51
N LYS A 116 -5.20 26.59 -5.02
CA LYS A 116 -5.80 27.00 -6.31
C LYS A 116 -5.10 26.39 -7.54
N ASN A 117 -3.82 26.02 -7.37
CA ASN A 117 -2.98 25.52 -8.46
C ASN A 117 -2.81 24.00 -8.44
N ILE A 118 -3.36 23.31 -7.43
CA ILE A 118 -3.27 21.86 -7.29
C ILE A 118 -4.66 21.26 -7.40
N ARG A 119 -4.77 20.20 -8.20
CA ARG A 119 -5.95 19.34 -8.22
C ARG A 119 -5.62 18.03 -7.49
N LEU A 120 -6.15 17.89 -6.29
CA LEU A 120 -6.09 16.65 -5.53
C LEU A 120 -6.95 15.58 -6.22
N ILE A 121 -6.45 14.34 -6.27
CA ILE A 121 -7.17 13.19 -6.81
C ILE A 121 -7.68 12.31 -5.68
N GLY A 122 -8.98 12.09 -5.65
CA GLY A 122 -9.65 11.30 -4.62
C GLY A 122 -10.15 12.14 -3.44
N LYS A 123 -10.37 11.48 -2.30
CA LYS A 123 -10.93 12.14 -1.10
C LYS A 123 -9.91 13.09 -0.47
N ASP A 124 -10.41 14.17 0.05
CA ASP A 124 -9.65 15.26 0.68
C ASP A 124 -9.40 15.06 2.19
N LEU A 125 -9.91 13.98 2.74
CA LEU A 125 -9.77 13.64 4.16
C LEU A 125 -9.70 12.13 4.36
N ILE A 126 -8.80 11.68 5.25
CA ILE A 126 -8.83 10.34 5.81
C ILE A 126 -9.71 10.36 7.05
N ARG A 127 -10.71 9.51 7.08
CA ARG A 127 -11.58 9.30 8.22
C ARG A 127 -12.07 7.87 8.23
N ASN A 128 -11.95 7.20 9.38
CA ASN A 128 -12.42 5.81 9.54
C ASN A 128 -11.85 4.86 8.47
N LYS A 129 -10.58 4.99 8.13
CA LYS A 129 -9.89 4.15 7.13
C LYS A 129 -10.54 4.16 5.73
N ASN A 130 -11.20 5.26 5.36
CA ASN A 130 -11.89 5.39 4.07
C ASN A 130 -10.98 5.58 2.87
N ARG A 131 -9.67 5.79 3.09
CA ARG A 131 -8.60 5.85 2.08
C ARG A 131 -7.25 5.49 2.67
N ALA A 132 -6.32 5.07 1.81
CA ALA A 132 -4.93 4.88 2.18
C ALA A 132 -4.16 6.23 2.18
N PRO A 133 -3.03 6.35 2.89
CA PRO A 133 -2.18 7.54 2.90
C PRO A 133 -1.29 7.65 1.64
N THR A 134 -1.80 7.17 0.52
CA THR A 134 -1.22 7.33 -0.83
C THR A 134 -1.98 8.42 -1.54
N ILE A 135 -1.32 9.55 -1.78
CA ILE A 135 -1.95 10.79 -2.22
C ILE A 135 -1.45 11.14 -3.62
N SER A 136 -2.38 11.28 -4.56
CA SER A 136 -2.08 11.69 -5.94
C SER A 136 -2.66 13.05 -6.25
N PHE A 137 -1.92 13.85 -7.00
CA PHE A 137 -2.35 15.18 -7.43
C PHE A 137 -1.67 15.60 -8.73
N VAL A 138 -2.21 16.64 -9.37
CA VAL A 138 -1.59 17.33 -10.50
C VAL A 138 -1.46 18.81 -10.19
N VAL A 139 -0.44 19.46 -10.75
CA VAL A 139 -0.19 20.91 -10.60
C VAL A 139 -0.49 21.61 -11.92
N LYS A 140 -1.25 22.68 -11.86
CA LYS A 140 -1.66 23.44 -13.04
C LYS A 140 -0.44 23.98 -13.79
N ASN A 141 -0.42 23.80 -15.11
CA ASN A 141 0.63 24.26 -16.02
C ASN A 141 2.04 23.69 -15.72
N LYS A 142 2.14 22.58 -15.00
CA LYS A 142 3.41 21.89 -14.76
C LYS A 142 3.22 20.38 -15.01
N SER A 143 4.20 19.77 -15.66
CA SER A 143 4.17 18.30 -15.80
C SER A 143 4.45 17.60 -14.48
N SER A 144 3.94 16.38 -14.33
CA SER A 144 4.19 15.54 -13.15
C SER A 144 5.68 15.31 -12.93
N LYS A 145 6.43 15.16 -14.03
CA LYS A 145 7.88 14.97 -14.04
C LYS A 145 8.64 16.21 -13.54
N GLU A 146 8.23 17.40 -13.94
CA GLU A 146 8.84 18.66 -13.47
C GLU A 146 8.64 18.83 -11.97
N VAL A 147 7.42 18.61 -11.48
CA VAL A 147 7.11 18.69 -10.05
C VAL A 147 7.89 17.65 -9.25
N SER A 148 7.93 16.39 -9.70
CA SER A 148 8.70 15.35 -9.02
C SER A 148 10.19 15.69 -8.97
N LYS A 149 10.78 16.20 -10.06
CA LYS A 149 12.18 16.65 -10.09
C LYS A 149 12.43 17.81 -9.11
N PHE A 150 11.48 18.74 -9.02
CA PHE A 150 11.60 19.88 -8.09
C PHE A 150 11.57 19.39 -6.63
N LEU A 151 10.65 18.49 -6.28
CA LEU A 151 10.56 17.88 -4.97
C LEU A 151 11.86 17.11 -4.62
N ASN A 152 12.37 16.32 -5.56
CA ASN A 152 13.61 15.57 -5.38
C ASN A 152 14.82 16.49 -5.13
N LYS A 153 14.93 17.64 -5.81
CA LYS A 153 15.98 18.64 -5.55
C LYS A 153 15.90 19.23 -4.14
N ASN A 154 14.73 19.19 -3.51
CA ASN A 154 14.52 19.61 -2.13
C ASN A 154 14.57 18.43 -1.14
N ASN A 155 15.17 17.31 -1.52
CA ASN A 155 15.31 16.09 -0.72
C ASN A 155 13.96 15.49 -0.28
N ILE A 156 12.96 15.52 -1.16
CA ILE A 156 11.65 14.88 -0.97
C ILE A 156 11.47 13.86 -2.08
N ALA A 157 11.56 12.59 -1.74
CA ALA A 157 11.38 11.49 -2.68
C ALA A 157 9.90 11.32 -3.03
N THR A 158 9.58 11.46 -4.30
CA THR A 158 8.23 11.24 -4.85
C THR A 158 8.30 10.43 -6.13
N ARG A 159 7.17 9.91 -6.56
CA ARG A 159 7.02 9.23 -7.86
C ARG A 159 6.02 9.99 -8.71
N ASN A 160 6.24 9.95 -10.01
CA ASN A 160 5.28 10.44 -10.99
C ASN A 160 5.10 9.40 -12.09
N ASP A 161 3.88 9.11 -12.47
CA ASP A 161 3.51 8.18 -13.54
C ASP A 161 1.98 8.07 -13.63
N ASN A 162 1.48 7.26 -14.57
CA ASN A 162 0.10 6.79 -14.59
C ASN A 162 -0.17 5.61 -13.64
N PHE A 163 0.86 4.96 -13.11
CA PHE A 163 0.79 3.86 -12.13
C PHE A 163 -0.14 2.70 -12.55
N TYR A 164 -0.15 2.35 -13.84
CA TYR A 164 -1.06 1.36 -14.46
C TYR A 164 -2.55 1.71 -14.34
N ALA A 165 -2.87 2.96 -13.96
CA ALA A 165 -4.22 3.45 -13.79
C ALA A 165 -4.75 4.22 -15.03
N TRP A 166 -4.32 3.83 -16.22
CA TRP A 166 -4.57 4.50 -17.50
C TRP A 166 -6.04 4.93 -17.64
N ARG A 167 -6.96 3.95 -17.60
CA ARG A 167 -8.40 4.21 -17.75
C ARG A 167 -8.98 5.11 -16.66
N CYS A 168 -8.43 5.03 -15.46
CA CYS A 168 -8.85 5.90 -14.35
C CYS A 168 -8.45 7.35 -14.61
N LEU A 169 -7.21 7.58 -15.06
CA LEU A 169 -6.73 8.92 -15.39
C LEU A 169 -7.48 9.51 -16.59
N GLU A 170 -7.72 8.71 -17.61
CA GLU A 170 -8.52 9.10 -18.77
C GLU A 170 -9.93 9.53 -18.37
N ALA A 171 -10.62 8.73 -17.55
CA ALA A 171 -11.95 9.05 -17.02
C ALA A 171 -11.99 10.32 -16.15
N LEU A 172 -10.87 10.67 -15.53
CA LEU A 172 -10.69 11.88 -14.75
C LEU A 172 -10.26 13.10 -15.59
N GLY A 173 -10.03 12.92 -16.90
CA GLY A 173 -9.55 13.96 -17.81
C GLY A 173 -8.10 14.38 -17.50
N ILE A 174 -7.27 13.46 -17.03
CA ILE A 174 -5.84 13.67 -16.77
C ILE A 174 -5.05 13.08 -17.95
N ASN A 175 -4.02 13.79 -18.38
CA ASN A 175 -3.11 13.28 -19.41
C ASN A 175 -2.43 12.00 -18.93
N THR A 176 -2.72 10.90 -19.60
CA THR A 176 -2.24 9.56 -19.23
C THR A 176 -0.75 9.35 -19.46
N GLU A 177 -0.16 10.10 -20.39
CA GLU A 177 1.29 10.07 -20.67
C GLU A 177 2.10 10.82 -19.61
N ASP A 178 1.54 11.90 -19.05
CA ASP A 178 2.18 12.64 -17.96
C ASP A 178 1.88 12.01 -16.60
N GLY A 179 0.67 11.50 -16.40
CA GLY A 179 0.23 10.90 -15.15
C GLY A 179 0.01 11.91 -14.02
N VAL A 180 0.30 11.48 -12.81
CA VAL A 180 0.12 12.26 -11.58
C VAL A 180 1.39 12.22 -10.72
N ILE A 181 1.55 13.17 -9.82
CA ILE A 181 2.52 13.07 -8.72
C ILE A 181 1.88 12.19 -7.63
N ARG A 182 2.67 11.27 -7.07
CA ARG A 182 2.25 10.41 -5.97
C ARG A 182 3.15 10.56 -4.77
N ILE A 183 2.55 10.88 -3.64
CA ILE A 183 3.15 10.87 -2.31
C ILE A 183 2.62 9.63 -1.59
N SER A 184 3.51 8.90 -0.95
CA SER A 184 3.18 7.74 -0.13
C SER A 184 3.72 7.97 1.27
N ILE A 185 2.83 7.96 2.26
CA ILE A 185 3.14 8.14 3.67
C ILE A 185 2.99 6.79 4.34
N VAL A 186 3.89 6.47 5.25
CA VAL A 186 3.87 5.25 6.06
C VAL A 186 4.13 5.59 7.52
N HIS A 187 3.92 4.65 8.41
CA HIS A 187 3.97 4.85 9.86
C HIS A 187 5.33 5.29 10.44
N TYR A 188 6.42 5.23 9.69
CA TYR A 188 7.72 5.76 10.12
C TYR A 188 8.01 7.17 9.57
N ASN A 189 7.07 7.79 8.87
CA ASN A 189 7.16 9.21 8.54
C ASN A 189 6.81 10.09 9.74
N THR A 190 7.25 11.32 9.70
CA THR A 190 7.10 12.30 10.78
C THR A 190 6.31 13.52 10.34
N GLN A 191 5.73 14.25 11.29
CA GLN A 191 5.06 15.52 11.01
C GLN A 191 6.02 16.57 10.43
N ALA A 192 7.30 16.54 10.83
CA ALA A 192 8.30 17.45 10.28
C ALA A 192 8.52 17.25 8.78
N GLU A 193 8.50 15.99 8.31
CA GLU A 193 8.60 15.68 6.88
C GLU A 193 7.36 16.16 6.10
N ILE A 194 6.17 16.03 6.67
CA ILE A 194 4.94 16.56 6.07
C ILE A 194 4.98 18.08 5.99
N ASN A 195 5.40 18.75 7.06
CA ASN A 195 5.54 20.22 7.09
C ASN A 195 6.54 20.69 6.03
N LYS A 196 7.70 20.04 5.94
CA LYS A 196 8.70 20.31 4.91
C LYS A 196 8.15 20.14 3.49
N LEU A 197 7.36 19.07 3.26
CA LEU A 197 6.72 18.85 1.97
C LEU A 197 5.78 20.00 1.61
N ILE A 198 4.93 20.44 2.53
CA ILE A 198 3.99 21.56 2.33
C ILE A 198 4.77 22.85 2.02
N GLU A 199 5.80 23.18 2.80
CA GLU A 199 6.66 24.36 2.57
C GLU A 199 7.34 24.34 1.18
N VAL A 200 7.73 23.17 0.70
CA VAL A 200 8.34 23.04 -0.63
C VAL A 200 7.28 23.13 -1.73
N LEU A 201 6.09 22.57 -1.52
CA LEU A 201 4.99 22.71 -2.47
C LEU A 201 4.51 24.16 -2.61
N ASP A 202 4.54 24.96 -1.55
CA ASP A 202 4.22 26.40 -1.60
C ASP A 202 5.11 27.18 -2.56
N LYS A 203 6.34 26.75 -2.76
CA LYS A 203 7.29 27.37 -3.72
C LYS A 203 6.98 27.06 -5.18
N LEU A 204 5.99 26.20 -5.45
CA LEU A 204 5.51 25.89 -6.80
C LEU A 204 4.37 26.81 -7.25
N ASN A 205 3.78 27.55 -6.33
CA ASN A 205 2.66 28.46 -6.56
C ASN A 205 3.06 29.77 -7.22
#